data_f70fc4c080355056b98c05f707b5f459
#
_entry.id   f70fc4c080355056b98c05f707b5f459
#
_cell.length_a   1.000
_cell.length_b   1.000
_cell.length_c   1.000
_cell.angle_alpha   90.00
_cell.angle_beta   90.00
_cell.angle_gamma   90.00
#
_symmetry.space_group_name_H-M   'P 1'
#
loop_
_entity.id
_entity.type
_entity.pdbx_description
1 polymer ?
#
loop_
_entity_poly.entity_id
_entity_poly.type
_entity_poly.pdbx_seq_one_letter_code
_entity_poly.pdbx_strand_id
1 'polypeptide(L)'
;MGRGRRLLTLMHQFLSDIDGRTAAIWLIAVGSIALVLVRPRGLPEAWWAAAGACLLVLCRLFSAASAMHAVGKGVDVYLFLIGMMLMSELARREGVFDWVAGHAVAASKGSRSRLFLLVYSVGSVVTIFLSNDATAVVLTPAVLAAVRKAKAEPLPYLLICAFIANAASFVLPISNPANLVVYSSGMPSLGRWLLTFGIPSTASIVTTFLILRWMSNKMLVGPVHNDGKLEPLSVTGKLTLWGIGFLALTLMTASALNLDLGLPAFVAGVLVAGGVSWRDHNTPKDIVKEISWSVLPLVAGLFVIVEAINGAGALDLSVHLLKTISNWEPLAGALTSGFGIAVISNLMNNLPSGLIGGAAVKAAAITGPLRDAILIGVDLGPNLSVTGSLATILWLMAIRREGLEIGFWKFLKWGIVVMPPALGVALWATLIR
;
A
#
# COMPACT_ATOMS: atom_id res chain seq x y z
N MET A 1 0.07 -27.08 -24.39
CA MET A 1 0.08 -28.09 -23.31
C MET A 1 1.41 -28.21 -22.53
N GLY A 2 2.57 -27.77 -23.06
CA GLY A 2 3.88 -27.93 -22.38
C GLY A 2 4.21 -26.92 -21.25
N ARG A 3 3.59 -25.73 -21.23
CA ARG A 3 3.98 -24.65 -20.30
C ARG A 3 3.54 -24.91 -18.85
N GLY A 4 2.31 -25.34 -18.63
CA GLY A 4 1.80 -25.69 -17.30
C GLY A 4 2.49 -26.91 -16.66
N ARG A 5 2.89 -27.89 -17.47
CA ARG A 5 3.62 -29.07 -16.98
C ARG A 5 5.00 -28.69 -16.41
N ARG A 6 5.73 -27.76 -17.03
CA ARG A 6 7.04 -27.31 -16.53
C ARG A 6 6.92 -26.61 -15.16
N LEU A 7 5.90 -25.78 -14.97
CA LEU A 7 5.66 -25.11 -13.69
C LEU A 7 5.32 -26.14 -12.58
N LEU A 8 4.48 -27.11 -12.88
CA LEU A 8 4.12 -28.19 -11.94
C LEU A 8 5.35 -29.06 -11.59
N THR A 9 6.20 -29.36 -12.56
CA THR A 9 7.43 -30.13 -12.32
C THR A 9 8.39 -29.38 -11.40
N LEU A 10 8.58 -28.06 -11.61
CA LEU A 10 9.40 -27.22 -10.74
C LEU A 10 8.85 -27.16 -9.31
N MET A 11 7.54 -26.99 -9.15
CA MET A 11 6.91 -27.03 -7.83
C MET A 11 7.07 -28.39 -7.14
N HIS A 12 6.90 -29.48 -7.88
CA HIS A 12 7.06 -30.83 -7.34
C HIS A 12 8.51 -31.09 -6.91
N GLN A 13 9.49 -30.68 -7.72
CA GLN A 13 10.91 -30.79 -7.39
C GLN A 13 11.25 -29.96 -6.16
N PHE A 14 10.79 -28.70 -6.07
CA PHE A 14 10.96 -27.86 -4.88
C PHE A 14 10.40 -28.54 -3.62
N LEU A 15 9.21 -29.12 -3.70
CA LEU A 15 8.58 -29.79 -2.55
C LEU A 15 9.30 -31.08 -2.14
N SER A 16 9.93 -31.80 -3.09
CA SER A 16 10.70 -33.02 -2.80
C SER A 16 12.05 -32.75 -2.12
N ASP A 17 12.61 -31.56 -2.32
CA ASP A 17 13.93 -31.17 -1.81
C ASP A 17 13.87 -30.46 -0.43
N ILE A 18 12.67 -30.34 0.17
CA ILE A 18 12.49 -29.73 1.49
C ILE A 18 13.02 -30.64 2.59
N ASP A 19 14.14 -30.24 3.20
CA ASP A 19 14.64 -30.85 4.43
C ASP A 19 13.89 -30.35 5.68
N GLY A 20 14.12 -30.99 6.83
CA GLY A 20 13.44 -30.63 8.08
C GLY A 20 13.71 -29.19 8.54
N ARG A 21 14.89 -28.62 8.24
CA ARG A 21 15.23 -27.22 8.57
C ARG A 21 14.45 -26.26 7.69
N THR A 22 14.43 -26.49 6.40
CA THR A 22 13.67 -25.72 5.42
C THR A 22 12.17 -25.76 5.74
N ALA A 23 11.63 -26.95 6.05
CA ALA A 23 10.25 -27.11 6.46
C ALA A 23 9.91 -26.28 7.72
N ALA A 24 10.79 -26.27 8.72
CA ALA A 24 10.60 -25.48 9.93
C ALA A 24 10.60 -23.96 9.65
N ILE A 25 11.49 -23.46 8.77
CA ILE A 25 11.52 -22.06 8.35
C ILE A 25 10.18 -21.67 7.69
N TRP A 26 9.73 -22.47 6.73
CA TRP A 26 8.46 -22.23 6.04
C TRP A 26 7.26 -22.28 6.99
N LEU A 27 7.22 -23.22 7.94
CA LEU A 27 6.15 -23.36 8.92
C LEU A 27 6.06 -22.11 9.81
N ILE A 28 7.21 -21.63 10.32
CA ILE A 28 7.26 -20.41 11.16
C ILE A 28 6.87 -19.20 10.32
N ALA A 29 7.36 -19.06 9.10
CA ALA A 29 7.05 -17.93 8.24
C ALA A 29 5.57 -17.88 7.86
N VAL A 30 5.02 -18.98 7.34
CA VAL A 30 3.59 -19.07 6.98
C VAL A 30 2.71 -18.89 8.22
N GLY A 31 3.06 -19.50 9.35
CA GLY A 31 2.36 -19.31 10.62
C GLY A 31 2.36 -17.86 11.08
N SER A 32 3.52 -17.21 11.04
CA SER A 32 3.65 -15.79 11.42
C SER A 32 2.82 -14.88 10.51
N ILE A 33 2.90 -15.08 9.19
CA ILE A 33 2.11 -14.32 8.21
C ILE A 33 0.61 -14.55 8.43
N ALA A 34 0.19 -15.79 8.64
CA ALA A 34 -1.20 -16.11 8.94
C ALA A 34 -1.69 -15.39 10.22
N LEU A 35 -0.85 -15.35 11.28
CA LEU A 35 -1.17 -14.65 12.53
C LEU A 35 -1.19 -13.12 12.34
N VAL A 36 -0.33 -12.56 11.51
CA VAL A 36 -0.38 -11.13 11.10
C VAL A 36 -1.71 -10.81 10.43
N LEU A 37 -2.20 -11.70 9.54
CA LEU A 37 -3.46 -11.49 8.81
C LEU A 37 -4.71 -11.71 9.69
N VAL A 38 -4.72 -12.78 10.51
CA VAL A 38 -5.87 -13.16 11.35
C VAL A 38 -5.99 -12.30 12.60
N ARG A 39 -4.85 -11.81 13.13
CA ARG A 39 -4.79 -10.95 14.33
C ARG A 39 -5.56 -11.53 15.53
N PRO A 40 -5.25 -12.75 15.96
CA PRO A 40 -5.99 -13.37 17.05
C PRO A 40 -5.93 -12.50 18.31
N ARG A 41 -7.04 -12.44 19.04
CA ARG A 41 -7.25 -11.59 20.23
C ARG A 41 -7.09 -10.08 19.98
N GLY A 42 -7.10 -9.61 18.71
CA GLY A 42 -6.94 -8.20 18.36
C GLY A 42 -5.54 -7.63 18.62
N LEU A 43 -4.54 -8.49 18.87
CA LEU A 43 -3.16 -8.04 19.06
C LEU A 43 -2.62 -7.41 17.77
N PRO A 44 -1.80 -6.34 17.89
CA PRO A 44 -1.15 -5.71 16.72
C PRO A 44 -0.33 -6.70 15.90
N GLU A 45 -0.33 -6.53 14.59
CA GLU A 45 0.40 -7.35 13.61
C GLU A 45 1.89 -7.45 13.93
N ALA A 46 2.46 -6.36 14.47
CA ALA A 46 3.85 -6.25 14.86
C ALA A 46 4.31 -7.36 15.82
N TRP A 47 3.44 -7.75 16.75
CA TRP A 47 3.77 -8.82 17.68
C TRP A 47 3.99 -10.16 16.99
N TRP A 48 3.16 -10.47 16.00
CA TRP A 48 3.23 -11.73 15.27
C TRP A 48 4.44 -11.78 14.33
N ALA A 49 4.74 -10.69 13.64
CA ALA A 49 5.92 -10.59 12.80
C ALA A 49 7.21 -10.64 13.61
N ALA A 50 7.29 -9.86 14.70
CA ALA A 50 8.45 -9.86 15.59
C ALA A 50 8.64 -11.22 16.28
N ALA A 51 7.55 -11.86 16.76
CA ALA A 51 7.62 -13.18 17.36
C ALA A 51 8.13 -14.23 16.38
N GLY A 52 7.65 -14.21 15.12
CA GLY A 52 8.13 -15.10 14.06
C GLY A 52 9.62 -14.90 13.77
N ALA A 53 10.06 -13.64 13.64
CA ALA A 53 11.47 -13.31 13.44
C ALA A 53 12.35 -13.77 14.62
N CYS A 54 11.90 -13.51 15.86
CA CYS A 54 12.58 -13.98 17.06
C CYS A 54 12.63 -15.52 17.12
N LEU A 55 11.54 -16.21 16.79
CA LEU A 55 11.48 -17.67 16.81
C LEU A 55 12.47 -18.29 15.81
N LEU A 56 12.60 -17.72 14.61
CA LEU A 56 13.59 -18.15 13.61
C LEU A 56 15.03 -18.07 14.16
N VAL A 57 15.35 -17.01 14.92
CA VAL A 57 16.68 -16.82 15.51
C VAL A 57 16.87 -17.73 16.73
N LEU A 58 15.90 -17.81 17.63
CA LEU A 58 15.98 -18.63 18.85
C LEU A 58 16.10 -20.13 18.52
N CYS A 59 15.38 -20.61 17.51
CA CYS A 59 15.51 -21.99 17.02
C CYS A 59 16.77 -22.24 16.19
N ARG A 60 17.68 -21.24 16.06
CA ARG A 60 18.92 -21.31 15.26
C ARG A 60 18.68 -21.66 13.78
N LEU A 61 17.49 -21.43 13.28
CA LEU A 61 17.12 -21.62 11.87
C LEU A 61 17.67 -20.47 11.00
N PHE A 62 17.78 -19.27 11.60
CA PHE A 62 18.35 -18.08 10.98
C PHE A 62 19.35 -17.42 11.93
N SER A 63 20.51 -16.95 11.43
CA SER A 63 21.52 -16.38 12.32
C SER A 63 21.12 -15.00 12.80
N ALA A 64 21.51 -14.62 14.04
CA ALA A 64 21.27 -13.28 14.56
C ALA A 64 21.94 -12.20 13.69
N ALA A 65 23.14 -12.47 13.17
CA ALA A 65 23.84 -11.55 12.26
C ALA A 65 23.07 -11.35 10.95
N SER A 66 22.51 -12.42 10.35
CA SER A 66 21.67 -12.32 9.16
C SER A 66 20.36 -11.60 9.44
N ALA A 67 19.76 -11.80 10.62
CA ALA A 67 18.56 -11.09 11.04
C ALA A 67 18.81 -9.58 11.18
N MET A 68 19.91 -9.19 11.85
CA MET A 68 20.30 -7.77 11.95
C MET A 68 20.60 -7.15 10.58
N HIS A 69 21.26 -7.91 9.69
CA HIS A 69 21.49 -7.46 8.31
C HIS A 69 20.17 -7.25 7.56
N ALA A 70 19.20 -8.19 7.70
CA ALA A 70 17.88 -8.06 7.10
C ALA A 70 17.13 -6.82 7.60
N VAL A 71 17.15 -6.55 8.92
CA VAL A 71 16.59 -5.31 9.50
C VAL A 71 17.28 -4.08 8.92
N GLY A 72 18.62 -4.11 8.80
CA GLY A 72 19.40 -3.00 8.23
C GLY A 72 19.02 -2.66 6.78
N LYS A 73 18.61 -3.64 5.98
CA LYS A 73 18.12 -3.40 4.60
C LYS A 73 16.87 -2.51 4.55
N GLY A 74 16.10 -2.46 5.64
CA GLY A 74 14.86 -1.70 5.73
C GLY A 74 15.01 -0.24 6.16
N VAL A 75 16.23 0.26 6.43
CA VAL A 75 16.43 1.60 7.02
C VAL A 75 15.78 2.71 6.19
N ASP A 76 15.93 2.69 4.87
CA ASP A 76 15.29 3.68 3.99
C ASP A 76 13.76 3.63 4.11
N VAL A 77 13.19 2.43 4.14
CA VAL A 77 11.74 2.22 4.32
C VAL A 77 11.27 2.73 5.68
N TYR A 78 12.02 2.50 6.77
CA TYR A 78 11.63 2.97 8.10
C TYR A 78 11.65 4.50 8.18
N LEU A 79 12.69 5.14 7.67
CA LEU A 79 12.77 6.59 7.62
C LEU A 79 11.64 7.20 6.80
N PHE A 80 11.35 6.61 5.64
CA PHE A 80 10.22 7.01 4.81
C PHE A 80 8.90 6.90 5.56
N LEU A 81 8.63 5.75 6.18
CA LEU A 81 7.40 5.52 6.97
C LEU A 81 7.26 6.53 8.11
N ILE A 82 8.34 6.81 8.86
CA ILE A 82 8.29 7.80 9.96
C ILE A 82 7.93 9.18 9.41
N GLY A 83 8.58 9.63 8.33
CA GLY A 83 8.29 10.93 7.71
C GLY A 83 6.85 11.05 7.23
N MET A 84 6.34 10.02 6.55
CA MET A 84 4.97 10.00 6.04
C MET A 84 3.94 9.90 7.16
N MET A 85 4.19 9.10 8.22
CA MET A 85 3.31 9.01 9.38
C MET A 85 3.25 10.34 10.15
N LEU A 86 4.39 11.02 10.33
CA LEU A 86 4.43 12.37 10.92
C LEU A 86 3.53 13.35 10.15
N MET A 87 3.68 13.39 8.83
CA MET A 87 2.88 14.29 7.99
C MET A 87 1.40 13.94 8.00
N SER A 88 1.05 12.65 7.92
CA SER A 88 -0.33 12.18 7.96
C SER A 88 -1.00 12.51 9.28
N GLU A 89 -0.30 12.28 10.41
CA GLU A 89 -0.81 12.59 11.74
C GLU A 89 -0.97 14.09 11.97
N LEU A 90 0.00 14.88 11.50
CA LEU A 90 -0.08 16.34 11.55
C LEU A 90 -1.28 16.86 10.75
N ALA A 91 -1.47 16.35 9.52
CA ALA A 91 -2.60 16.72 8.67
C ALA A 91 -3.96 16.34 9.28
N ARG A 92 -4.03 15.20 9.96
CA ARG A 92 -5.20 14.76 10.73
C ARG A 92 -5.50 15.72 11.87
N ARG A 93 -4.52 16.01 12.70
CA ARG A 93 -4.65 16.83 13.89
C ARG A 93 -5.05 18.26 13.57
N GLU A 94 -4.47 18.83 12.51
CA GLU A 94 -4.74 20.17 12.04
C GLU A 94 -6.02 20.29 11.20
N GLY A 95 -6.81 19.22 11.08
CA GLY A 95 -8.11 19.20 10.40
C GLY A 95 -8.04 19.36 8.89
N VAL A 96 -6.88 19.12 8.26
CA VAL A 96 -6.71 19.27 6.79
C VAL A 96 -7.64 18.33 6.04
N PHE A 97 -7.77 17.07 6.49
CA PHE A 97 -8.63 16.10 5.83
C PHE A 97 -10.11 16.40 6.01
N ASP A 98 -10.52 16.89 7.20
CA ASP A 98 -11.91 17.32 7.46
C ASP A 98 -12.28 18.54 6.61
N TRP A 99 -11.35 19.48 6.47
CA TRP A 99 -11.50 20.64 5.61
C TRP A 99 -11.66 20.24 4.14
N VAL A 100 -10.81 19.34 3.63
CA VAL A 100 -10.88 18.83 2.25
C VAL A 100 -12.18 18.07 2.01
N ALA A 101 -12.59 17.18 2.93
CA ALA A 101 -13.83 16.42 2.83
C ALA A 101 -15.05 17.33 2.88
N GLY A 102 -15.06 18.36 3.74
CA GLY A 102 -16.10 19.39 3.80
C GLY A 102 -16.24 20.17 2.49
N HIS A 103 -15.11 20.55 1.88
CA HIS A 103 -15.09 21.21 0.57
C HIS A 103 -15.62 20.30 -0.54
N ALA A 104 -15.34 19.01 -0.51
CA ALA A 104 -15.92 18.05 -1.45
C ALA A 104 -17.45 17.99 -1.33
N VAL A 105 -17.99 17.99 -0.10
CA VAL A 105 -19.43 18.06 0.13
C VAL A 105 -20.02 19.35 -0.42
N ALA A 106 -19.42 20.50 -0.12
CA ALA A 106 -19.90 21.80 -0.61
C ALA A 106 -19.87 21.89 -2.15
N ALA A 107 -18.76 21.46 -2.76
CA ALA A 107 -18.60 21.47 -4.21
C ALA A 107 -19.49 20.45 -4.93
N SER A 108 -20.07 19.49 -4.22
CA SER A 108 -21.00 18.49 -4.79
C SER A 108 -22.33 19.12 -5.25
N LYS A 109 -22.66 20.32 -4.77
CA LYS A 109 -23.89 21.05 -5.11
C LYS A 109 -25.15 20.19 -4.97
N GLY A 110 -25.24 19.41 -3.90
CA GLY A 110 -26.38 18.54 -3.61
C GLY A 110 -26.43 17.22 -4.38
N SER A 111 -25.43 16.88 -5.19
CA SER A 111 -25.41 15.66 -6.00
C SER A 111 -24.51 14.57 -5.38
N ARG A 112 -25.08 13.42 -5.02
CA ARG A 112 -24.31 12.24 -4.56
C ARG A 112 -23.29 11.77 -5.58
N SER A 113 -23.63 11.82 -6.86
CA SER A 113 -22.74 11.42 -7.95
C SER A 113 -21.53 12.34 -8.09
N ARG A 114 -21.72 13.66 -7.92
CA ARG A 114 -20.61 14.62 -7.89
C ARG A 114 -19.77 14.45 -6.64
N LEU A 115 -20.40 14.22 -5.49
CA LEU A 115 -19.67 13.93 -4.24
C LEU A 115 -18.80 12.68 -4.40
N PHE A 116 -19.33 11.63 -5.05
CA PHE A 116 -18.56 10.41 -5.34
C PHE A 116 -17.31 10.71 -6.17
N LEU A 117 -17.44 11.49 -7.25
CA LEU A 117 -16.31 11.91 -8.07
C LEU A 117 -15.29 12.74 -7.28
N LEU A 118 -15.76 13.71 -6.48
CA LEU A 118 -14.91 14.60 -5.69
C LEU A 118 -14.14 13.82 -4.61
N VAL A 119 -14.82 12.93 -3.87
CA VAL A 119 -14.17 12.06 -2.88
C VAL A 119 -13.16 11.14 -3.55
N TYR A 120 -13.48 10.59 -4.74
CA TYR A 120 -12.55 9.78 -5.51
C TYR A 120 -11.31 10.58 -5.93
N SER A 121 -11.49 11.80 -6.42
CA SER A 121 -10.39 12.68 -6.81
C SER A 121 -9.52 13.06 -5.62
N VAL A 122 -10.13 13.40 -4.49
CA VAL A 122 -9.42 13.70 -3.24
C VAL A 122 -8.63 12.49 -2.77
N GLY A 123 -9.24 11.31 -2.73
CA GLY A 123 -8.57 10.07 -2.35
C GLY A 123 -7.39 9.75 -3.28
N SER A 124 -7.54 9.99 -4.59
CA SER A 124 -6.44 9.84 -5.55
C SER A 124 -5.27 10.77 -5.22
N VAL A 125 -5.55 12.06 -5.01
CA VAL A 125 -4.52 13.06 -4.68
C VAL A 125 -3.82 12.73 -3.36
N VAL A 126 -4.58 12.39 -2.33
CA VAL A 126 -4.02 12.00 -1.02
C VAL A 126 -3.14 10.76 -1.15
N THR A 127 -3.59 9.73 -1.87
CA THR A 127 -2.79 8.52 -2.10
C THR A 127 -1.50 8.84 -2.85
N ILE A 128 -1.57 9.64 -3.90
CA ILE A 128 -0.42 9.97 -4.76
C ILE A 128 0.65 10.74 -3.99
N PHE A 129 0.28 11.73 -3.19
CA PHE A 129 1.23 12.67 -2.57
C PHE A 129 1.53 12.42 -1.09
N LEU A 130 0.66 11.73 -0.37
CA LEU A 130 0.87 11.41 1.04
C LEU A 130 1.11 9.92 1.30
N SER A 131 0.37 9.03 0.76
CA SER A 131 0.49 7.58 0.70
C SER A 131 -0.87 6.88 0.76
N ASN A 132 -0.87 5.60 0.44
CA ASN A 132 -2.04 4.72 0.59
C ASN A 132 -2.51 4.62 2.06
N ASP A 133 -1.58 4.61 3.02
CA ASP A 133 -1.90 4.53 4.45
C ASP A 133 -2.63 5.80 4.93
N ALA A 134 -2.21 6.99 4.47
CA ALA A 134 -2.89 8.25 4.79
C ALA A 134 -4.35 8.25 4.31
N THR A 135 -4.60 7.75 3.11
CA THR A 135 -5.96 7.59 2.57
C THR A 135 -6.79 6.62 3.40
N ALA A 136 -6.21 5.51 3.79
CA ALA A 136 -6.89 4.47 4.53
C ALA A 136 -7.20 4.87 5.98
N VAL A 137 -6.24 5.45 6.69
CA VAL A 137 -6.32 5.71 8.13
C VAL A 137 -6.94 7.07 8.45
N VAL A 138 -6.60 8.08 7.66
CA VAL A 138 -6.90 9.47 8.01
C VAL A 138 -8.01 10.06 7.15
N LEU A 139 -7.93 9.90 5.83
CA LEU A 139 -8.99 10.42 4.96
C LEU A 139 -10.31 9.68 5.18
N THR A 140 -10.28 8.37 5.46
CA THR A 140 -11.50 7.56 5.64
C THR A 140 -12.42 8.06 6.74
N PRO A 141 -11.97 8.33 7.99
CA PRO A 141 -12.82 8.92 9.03
C PRO A 141 -13.36 10.30 8.64
N ALA A 142 -12.53 11.16 8.03
CA ALA A 142 -12.95 12.49 7.58
C ALA A 142 -14.06 12.42 6.51
N VAL A 143 -13.91 11.53 5.54
CA VAL A 143 -14.95 11.26 4.52
C VAL A 143 -16.20 10.72 5.18
N LEU A 144 -16.09 9.78 6.13
CA LEU A 144 -17.25 9.24 6.82
C LEU A 144 -18.02 10.32 7.60
N ALA A 145 -17.32 11.18 8.35
CA ALA A 145 -17.92 12.27 9.09
C ALA A 145 -18.64 13.25 8.15
N ALA A 146 -17.99 13.66 7.05
CA ALA A 146 -18.54 14.54 6.05
C ALA A 146 -19.79 13.96 5.36
N VAL A 147 -19.76 12.67 4.99
CA VAL A 147 -20.85 11.96 4.32
C VAL A 147 -22.04 11.75 5.26
N ARG A 148 -21.79 11.43 6.55
CA ARG A 148 -22.85 11.34 7.59
C ARG A 148 -23.54 12.69 7.78
N LYS A 149 -22.77 13.77 7.90
CA LYS A 149 -23.32 15.15 8.00
C LYS A 149 -24.14 15.50 6.76
N ALA A 150 -23.71 15.06 5.60
CA ALA A 150 -24.39 15.23 4.31
C ALA A 150 -25.62 14.31 4.12
N LYS A 151 -25.96 13.47 5.09
CA LYS A 151 -27.06 12.48 5.05
C LYS A 151 -27.03 11.58 3.80
N ALA A 152 -25.82 11.24 3.34
CA ALA A 152 -25.62 10.29 2.24
C ALA A 152 -25.26 8.90 2.75
N GLU A 153 -25.52 7.87 1.93
CA GLU A 153 -25.13 6.48 2.24
C GLU A 153 -23.60 6.37 2.31
N PRO A 154 -22.99 5.97 3.46
CA PRO A 154 -21.53 6.00 3.60
C PRO A 154 -20.77 4.98 2.76
N LEU A 155 -21.36 3.79 2.54
CA LEU A 155 -20.66 2.64 1.96
C LEU A 155 -19.92 2.94 0.65
N PRO A 156 -20.51 3.61 -0.37
CA PRO A 156 -19.81 3.89 -1.62
C PRO A 156 -18.55 4.74 -1.43
N TYR A 157 -18.61 5.72 -0.55
CA TYR A 157 -17.50 6.65 -0.30
C TYR A 157 -16.38 6.00 0.52
N LEU A 158 -16.74 5.12 1.44
CA LEU A 158 -15.75 4.33 2.21
C LEU A 158 -15.01 3.33 1.31
N LEU A 159 -15.73 2.69 0.39
CA LEU A 159 -15.11 1.79 -0.60
C LEU A 159 -14.17 2.56 -1.53
N ILE A 160 -14.49 3.83 -1.91
CA ILE A 160 -13.52 4.67 -2.62
C ILE A 160 -12.21 4.72 -1.86
N CYS A 161 -12.22 5.07 -0.58
CA CYS A 161 -10.98 5.20 0.21
C CYS A 161 -10.17 3.92 0.22
N ALA A 162 -10.82 2.75 0.39
CA ALA A 162 -10.13 1.47 0.37
C ALA A 162 -9.51 1.14 -1.00
N PHE A 163 -10.28 1.30 -2.07
CA PHE A 163 -9.85 0.86 -3.41
C PHE A 163 -8.85 1.82 -4.05
N ILE A 164 -9.02 3.15 -3.85
CA ILE A 164 -8.11 4.13 -4.43
C ILE A 164 -6.75 4.14 -3.72
N ALA A 165 -6.71 3.80 -2.43
CA ALA A 165 -5.46 3.66 -1.69
C ALA A 165 -4.48 2.68 -2.37
N ASN A 166 -4.99 1.63 -3.00
CA ASN A 166 -4.17 0.70 -3.76
C ASN A 166 -4.12 1.05 -5.27
N ALA A 167 -5.22 1.53 -5.87
CA ALA A 167 -5.27 1.80 -7.31
C ALA A 167 -4.41 2.99 -7.75
N ALA A 168 -4.15 3.96 -6.86
CA ALA A 168 -3.29 5.11 -7.12
C ALA A 168 -1.89 4.98 -6.49
N SER A 169 -1.57 3.82 -5.89
CA SER A 169 -0.37 3.65 -5.07
C SER A 169 0.94 3.55 -5.85
N PHE A 170 0.89 3.37 -7.16
CA PHE A 170 2.08 3.34 -8.03
C PHE A 170 2.17 4.49 -9.03
N VAL A 171 1.39 5.57 -8.83
CA VAL A 171 1.52 6.80 -9.64
C VAL A 171 2.88 7.47 -9.43
N LEU A 172 3.29 7.61 -8.17
CA LEU A 172 4.61 8.11 -7.78
C LEU A 172 5.34 7.07 -6.93
N PRO A 173 6.68 7.11 -6.89
CA PRO A 173 7.46 6.22 -6.01
C PRO A 173 7.03 6.31 -4.54
N ILE A 174 6.61 7.50 -4.11
CA ILE A 174 6.23 7.85 -2.74
C ILE A 174 4.82 7.41 -2.34
N SER A 175 4.00 6.99 -3.29
CA SER A 175 2.57 6.71 -3.04
C SER A 175 2.33 5.46 -2.19
N ASN A 176 3.31 4.56 -2.10
CA ASN A 176 3.25 3.32 -1.32
C ASN A 176 4.64 2.90 -0.84
N PRO A 177 4.83 2.56 0.46
CA PRO A 177 6.08 1.98 0.94
C PRO A 177 6.53 0.71 0.20
N ALA A 178 5.60 -0.07 -0.34
CA ALA A 178 5.90 -1.26 -1.14
C ALA A 178 6.72 -0.95 -2.40
N ASN A 179 6.60 0.27 -2.95
CA ASN A 179 7.40 0.73 -4.09
C ASN A 179 8.90 0.74 -3.75
N LEU A 180 9.25 1.26 -2.55
CA LEU A 180 10.64 1.29 -2.06
C LEU A 180 11.16 -0.13 -1.85
N VAL A 181 10.29 -1.04 -1.41
CA VAL A 181 10.63 -2.43 -1.15
C VAL A 181 10.90 -3.20 -2.46
N VAL A 182 10.02 -3.07 -3.45
CA VAL A 182 10.18 -3.72 -4.77
C VAL A 182 11.43 -3.19 -5.50
N TYR A 183 11.72 -1.89 -5.36
CA TYR A 183 12.86 -1.24 -5.98
C TYR A 183 14.03 -1.00 -5.01
N SER A 184 14.12 -1.74 -3.91
CA SER A 184 15.18 -1.61 -2.90
C SER A 184 16.63 -1.75 -3.44
N SER A 185 16.79 -2.24 -4.66
CA SER A 185 18.10 -2.35 -5.33
C SER A 185 18.44 -1.18 -6.25
N GLY A 186 17.61 -0.15 -6.29
CA GLY A 186 17.79 1.02 -7.15
C GLY A 186 16.46 1.55 -7.67
N MET A 187 15.99 2.65 -7.08
CA MET A 187 14.77 3.33 -7.50
C MET A 187 15.02 4.03 -8.86
N PRO A 188 14.13 3.87 -9.86
CA PRO A 188 14.20 4.66 -11.09
C PRO A 188 14.04 6.16 -10.79
N SER A 189 14.67 7.04 -11.60
CA SER A 189 14.39 8.46 -11.52
C SER A 189 12.92 8.77 -11.74
N LEU A 190 12.42 9.85 -11.16
CA LEU A 190 11.01 10.26 -11.27
C LEU A 190 10.52 10.30 -12.73
N GLY A 191 11.34 10.85 -13.64
CA GLY A 191 10.99 10.91 -15.07
C GLY A 191 10.80 9.51 -15.67
N ARG A 192 11.72 8.59 -15.38
CA ARG A 192 11.61 7.19 -15.83
C ARG A 192 10.43 6.48 -15.16
N TRP A 193 10.16 6.74 -13.88
CA TRP A 193 8.99 6.22 -13.19
C TRP A 193 7.68 6.63 -13.86
N LEU A 194 7.52 7.94 -14.13
CA LEU A 194 6.31 8.47 -14.77
C LEU A 194 6.13 7.94 -16.19
N LEU A 195 7.21 7.82 -16.97
CA LEU A 195 7.17 7.18 -18.28
C LEU A 195 6.75 5.69 -18.17
N THR A 196 7.17 5.02 -17.11
CA THR A 196 6.87 3.60 -16.89
C THR A 196 5.46 3.37 -16.39
N PHE A 197 5.05 4.11 -15.36
CA PHE A 197 3.82 3.85 -14.63
C PHE A 197 2.71 4.88 -14.87
N GLY A 198 2.96 5.97 -15.59
CA GLY A 198 1.96 7.02 -15.79
C GLY A 198 0.70 6.53 -16.52
N ILE A 199 0.86 5.82 -17.65
CA ILE A 199 -0.28 5.25 -18.38
C ILE A 199 -0.93 4.09 -17.58
N PRO A 200 -0.18 3.09 -17.07
CA PRO A 200 -0.74 2.02 -16.26
C PRO A 200 -1.51 2.50 -15.02
N SER A 201 -0.98 3.49 -14.29
CA SER A 201 -1.64 4.01 -13.09
C SER A 201 -2.90 4.82 -13.42
N THR A 202 -2.87 5.61 -14.50
CA THR A 202 -4.06 6.30 -14.99
C THR A 202 -5.14 5.30 -15.40
N ALA A 203 -4.76 4.24 -16.10
CA ALA A 203 -5.67 3.16 -16.50
C ALA A 203 -6.27 2.45 -15.28
N SER A 204 -5.45 2.15 -14.26
CA SER A 204 -5.91 1.59 -12.97
C SER A 204 -6.94 2.50 -12.29
N ILE A 205 -6.61 3.78 -12.12
CA ILE A 205 -7.47 4.78 -11.46
C ILE A 205 -8.80 4.92 -12.20
N VAL A 206 -8.76 5.09 -13.52
CA VAL A 206 -9.98 5.27 -14.32
C VAL A 206 -10.85 4.01 -14.30
N THR A 207 -10.26 2.83 -14.49
CA THR A 207 -11.01 1.57 -14.49
C THR A 207 -11.64 1.31 -13.13
N THR A 208 -10.88 1.52 -12.05
CA THR A 208 -11.40 1.40 -10.67
C THR A 208 -12.56 2.36 -10.43
N PHE A 209 -12.45 3.63 -10.87
CA PHE A 209 -13.54 4.62 -10.78
C PHE A 209 -14.79 4.15 -11.50
N LEU A 210 -14.66 3.76 -12.75
CA LEU A 210 -15.81 3.37 -13.59
C LEU A 210 -16.57 2.19 -12.99
N ILE A 211 -15.84 1.17 -12.51
CA ILE A 211 -16.45 -0.02 -11.92
C ILE A 211 -17.09 0.31 -10.57
N LEU A 212 -16.40 1.02 -9.68
CA LEU A 212 -16.97 1.44 -8.40
C LEU A 212 -18.21 2.32 -8.61
N ARG A 213 -18.17 3.23 -9.57
CA ARG A 213 -19.28 4.10 -9.95
C ARG A 213 -20.48 3.30 -10.46
N TRP A 214 -20.22 2.31 -11.31
CA TRP A 214 -21.25 1.42 -11.84
C TRP A 214 -21.89 0.58 -10.72
N MET A 215 -21.09 -0.05 -9.87
CA MET A 215 -21.58 -0.86 -8.75
C MET A 215 -22.34 -0.04 -7.71
N SER A 216 -21.95 1.22 -7.51
CA SER A 216 -22.57 2.13 -6.54
C SER A 216 -23.80 2.85 -7.08
N ASN A 217 -24.16 2.69 -8.34
CA ASN A 217 -25.13 3.56 -9.04
C ASN A 217 -26.47 3.69 -8.30
N LYS A 218 -27.00 2.61 -7.74
CA LYS A 218 -28.26 2.62 -6.99
C LYS A 218 -28.17 3.38 -5.66
N MET A 219 -26.98 3.43 -5.02
CA MET A 219 -26.74 4.12 -3.75
C MET A 219 -26.43 5.61 -3.94
N LEU A 220 -26.13 6.02 -5.17
CA LEU A 220 -25.79 7.41 -5.51
C LEU A 220 -27.00 8.23 -5.99
N VAL A 221 -28.22 7.72 -5.78
CA VAL A 221 -29.47 8.42 -6.04
C VAL A 221 -29.89 9.23 -4.82
N GLY A 222 -30.35 10.46 -5.05
CA GLY A 222 -30.87 11.35 -4.01
C GLY A 222 -29.96 12.56 -3.73
N PRO A 223 -30.48 13.50 -2.91
CA PRO A 223 -29.78 14.73 -2.60
C PRO A 223 -28.67 14.51 -1.54
N VAL A 224 -27.71 15.40 -1.55
CA VAL A 224 -26.72 15.61 -0.49
C VAL A 224 -27.13 16.84 0.31
N HIS A 225 -27.21 16.70 1.63
CA HIS A 225 -27.48 17.84 2.51
C HIS A 225 -26.18 18.64 2.67
N ASN A 226 -26.28 19.95 2.51
CA ASN A 226 -25.14 20.84 2.67
C ASN A 226 -25.58 22.03 3.54
N ASP A 227 -25.12 22.08 4.78
CA ASP A 227 -25.43 23.15 5.72
C ASP A 227 -24.68 24.47 5.39
N GLY A 228 -23.90 24.48 4.31
CA GLY A 228 -23.25 25.70 3.77
C GLY A 228 -22.13 26.29 4.63
N LYS A 229 -21.93 25.82 5.84
CA LYS A 229 -20.89 26.35 6.75
C LYS A 229 -19.61 25.52 6.61
N LEU A 230 -18.65 26.05 5.84
CA LEU A 230 -17.27 25.56 5.82
C LEU A 230 -16.47 26.37 6.85
N GLU A 231 -15.92 25.68 7.83
CA GLU A 231 -14.96 26.32 8.73
C GLU A 231 -13.65 26.58 7.97
N PRO A 232 -13.09 27.80 8.06
CA PRO A 232 -11.81 28.07 7.43
C PRO A 232 -10.71 27.26 8.12
N LEU A 233 -9.77 26.77 7.33
CA LEU A 233 -8.61 26.06 7.87
C LEU A 233 -7.80 27.00 8.79
N SER A 234 -7.38 26.49 9.95
CA SER A 234 -6.55 27.20 10.91
C SER A 234 -5.24 27.67 10.29
N VAL A 235 -4.51 28.57 10.95
CA VAL A 235 -3.18 29.01 10.47
C VAL A 235 -2.21 27.83 10.42
N THR A 236 -2.22 26.98 11.43
CA THR A 236 -1.40 25.78 11.52
C THR A 236 -1.84 24.73 10.49
N GLY A 237 -3.14 24.59 10.23
CA GLY A 237 -3.66 23.75 9.16
C GLY A 237 -3.21 24.21 7.76
N LYS A 238 -3.18 25.52 7.51
CA LYS A 238 -2.60 26.07 6.26
C LYS A 238 -1.10 25.79 6.17
N LEU A 239 -0.38 25.96 7.27
CA LEU A 239 1.06 25.64 7.32
C LEU A 239 1.30 24.15 7.05
N THR A 240 0.47 23.28 7.61
CA THR A 240 0.52 21.84 7.36
C THR A 240 0.24 21.53 5.88
N LEU A 241 -0.74 22.17 5.26
CA LEU A 241 -1.03 21.99 3.84
C LEU A 241 0.16 22.42 2.96
N TRP A 242 0.82 23.54 3.27
CA TRP A 242 2.07 23.94 2.61
C TRP A 242 3.21 22.95 2.91
N GLY A 243 3.25 22.39 4.13
CA GLY A 243 4.19 21.36 4.53
C GLY A 243 4.04 20.07 3.71
N ILE A 244 2.82 19.66 3.41
CA ILE A 244 2.54 18.54 2.51
C ILE A 244 3.10 18.82 1.11
N GLY A 245 2.86 20.03 0.59
CA GLY A 245 3.43 20.45 -0.69
C GLY A 245 4.96 20.46 -0.69
N PHE A 246 5.57 20.95 0.40
CA PHE A 246 7.02 20.94 0.60
C PHE A 246 7.59 19.51 0.66
N LEU A 247 6.95 18.61 1.43
CA LEU A 247 7.34 17.20 1.48
C LEU A 247 7.27 16.55 0.10
N ALA A 248 6.14 16.73 -0.60
CA ALA A 248 5.96 16.18 -1.95
C ALA A 248 7.04 16.68 -2.91
N LEU A 249 7.33 17.99 -2.92
CA LEU A 249 8.38 18.59 -3.73
C LEU A 249 9.77 18.05 -3.38
N THR A 250 10.08 17.92 -2.09
CA THR A 250 11.35 17.36 -1.60
C THR A 250 11.53 15.91 -2.11
N LEU A 251 10.50 15.09 -1.99
CA LEU A 251 10.55 13.70 -2.43
C LEU A 251 10.60 13.55 -3.96
N MET A 252 9.87 14.39 -4.69
CA MET A 252 9.96 14.45 -6.15
C MET A 252 11.36 14.87 -6.60
N THR A 253 11.97 15.83 -5.94
CA THR A 253 13.35 16.29 -6.21
C THR A 253 14.36 15.19 -5.90
N ALA A 254 14.24 14.54 -4.73
CA ALA A 254 15.10 13.41 -4.36
C ALA A 254 15.00 12.27 -5.38
N SER A 255 13.78 11.91 -5.79
CA SER A 255 13.54 10.90 -6.82
C SER A 255 14.12 11.30 -8.19
N ALA A 256 14.00 12.58 -8.57
CA ALA A 256 14.57 13.07 -9.82
C ALA A 256 16.12 13.00 -9.82
N LEU A 257 16.73 13.18 -8.65
CA LEU A 257 18.19 13.09 -8.44
C LEU A 257 18.67 11.65 -8.17
N ASN A 258 17.79 10.64 -8.24
CA ASN A 258 18.06 9.23 -7.91
C ASN A 258 18.60 9.02 -6.50
N LEU A 259 18.16 9.83 -5.53
CA LEU A 259 18.46 9.66 -4.11
C LEU A 259 17.43 8.71 -3.48
N ASP A 260 17.85 8.02 -2.40
CA ASP A 260 16.93 7.26 -1.56
C ASP A 260 15.89 8.21 -0.93
N LEU A 261 14.67 7.73 -0.77
CA LEU A 261 13.53 8.57 -0.38
C LEU A 261 13.31 8.66 1.14
N GLY A 262 13.91 7.75 1.90
CA GLY A 262 13.68 7.65 3.34
C GLY A 262 14.20 8.86 4.11
N LEU A 263 15.47 9.21 3.95
CA LEU A 263 16.06 10.35 4.65
C LEU A 263 15.39 11.69 4.28
N PRO A 264 15.14 12.01 3.00
CA PRO A 264 14.39 13.21 2.62
C PRO A 264 12.98 13.25 3.22
N ALA A 265 12.26 12.12 3.24
CA ALA A 265 10.92 12.04 3.84
C ALA A 265 10.98 12.33 5.35
N PHE A 266 11.91 11.69 6.06
CA PHE A 266 12.09 11.87 7.48
C PHE A 266 12.42 13.32 7.83
N VAL A 267 13.43 13.90 7.17
CA VAL A 267 13.88 15.28 7.43
C VAL A 267 12.76 16.28 7.13
N ALA A 268 12.09 16.17 5.98
CA ALA A 268 10.99 17.06 5.64
C ALA A 268 9.82 16.93 6.63
N GLY A 269 9.44 15.70 7.00
CA GLY A 269 8.40 15.44 7.99
C GLY A 269 8.71 16.05 9.36
N VAL A 270 9.95 15.88 9.85
CA VAL A 270 10.41 16.47 11.13
C VAL A 270 10.43 17.99 11.06
N LEU A 271 10.92 18.58 9.97
CA LEU A 271 10.98 20.05 9.82
C LEU A 271 9.58 20.66 9.82
N VAL A 272 8.63 20.06 9.09
CA VAL A 272 7.25 20.56 9.05
C VAL A 272 6.57 20.37 10.40
N ALA A 273 6.70 19.20 11.03
CA ALA A 273 6.13 18.95 12.35
C ALA A 273 6.73 19.91 13.42
N GLY A 274 8.03 20.15 13.38
CA GLY A 274 8.69 21.12 14.25
C GLY A 274 8.20 22.55 14.02
N GLY A 275 8.08 22.98 12.78
CA GLY A 275 7.58 24.33 12.43
C GLY A 275 6.14 24.57 12.86
N VAL A 276 5.24 23.59 12.67
CA VAL A 276 3.84 23.67 13.12
C VAL A 276 3.75 23.68 14.64
N SER A 277 4.50 22.77 15.31
CA SER A 277 4.50 22.67 16.79
C SER A 277 5.04 23.94 17.45
N TRP A 278 6.06 24.59 16.85
CA TRP A 278 6.59 25.87 17.37
C TRP A 278 5.51 26.96 17.43
N ARG A 279 4.63 26.98 16.43
CA ARG A 279 3.61 28.03 16.33
C ARG A 279 2.39 27.80 17.23
N ASP A 280 2.04 26.54 17.49
CA ASP A 280 0.80 26.19 18.23
C ASP A 280 1.05 25.88 19.71
N HIS A 281 2.29 26.00 20.21
CA HIS A 281 2.72 25.60 21.58
C HIS A 281 2.29 24.18 21.97
N ASN A 282 1.75 23.40 21.05
CA ASN A 282 1.49 21.98 21.22
C ASN A 282 2.79 21.22 21.25
N THR A 283 2.96 20.41 22.26
CA THR A 283 4.21 19.66 22.45
C THR A 283 4.39 18.68 21.28
N PRO A 284 5.57 18.65 20.60
CA PRO A 284 5.90 17.62 19.61
C PRO A 284 5.67 16.19 20.13
N LYS A 285 5.71 16.03 21.45
CA LYS A 285 5.45 14.77 22.16
C LYS A 285 4.05 14.17 21.87
N ASP A 286 3.04 15.02 21.66
CA ASP A 286 1.68 14.52 21.43
C ASP A 286 1.52 13.97 19.99
N ILE A 287 2.16 14.60 19.00
CA ILE A 287 2.20 14.09 17.63
C ILE A 287 2.91 12.74 17.60
N VAL A 288 4.07 12.65 18.26
CA VAL A 288 4.88 11.42 18.32
C VAL A 288 4.13 10.27 19.01
N LYS A 289 3.29 10.54 20.03
CA LYS A 289 2.53 9.51 20.73
C LYS A 289 1.42 8.88 19.86
N GLU A 290 0.84 9.65 18.95
CA GLU A 290 -0.28 9.19 18.12
C GLU A 290 0.18 8.45 16.86
N ILE A 291 1.46 8.51 16.53
CA ILE A 291 2.05 7.75 15.42
C ILE A 291 1.93 6.24 15.69
N SER A 292 1.61 5.48 14.66
CA SER A 292 1.52 4.02 14.71
C SER A 292 2.91 3.36 14.72
N TRP A 293 3.67 3.52 15.79
CA TRP A 293 5.03 2.99 15.94
C TRP A 293 5.13 1.47 15.74
N SER A 294 4.02 0.75 15.95
CA SER A 294 3.96 -0.70 15.71
C SER A 294 4.24 -1.10 14.25
N VAL A 295 4.14 -0.19 13.30
CA VAL A 295 4.46 -0.46 11.89
C VAL A 295 5.96 -0.74 11.70
N LEU A 296 6.84 -0.10 12.46
CA LEU A 296 8.28 -0.30 12.32
C LEU A 296 8.72 -1.73 12.71
N PRO A 297 8.39 -2.27 13.91
CA PRO A 297 8.71 -3.66 14.24
C PRO A 297 7.95 -4.67 13.38
N LEU A 298 6.76 -4.33 12.86
CA LEU A 298 6.08 -5.14 11.85
C LEU A 298 6.95 -5.31 10.61
N VAL A 299 7.37 -4.20 10.02
CA VAL A 299 8.17 -4.20 8.78
C VAL A 299 9.54 -4.85 9.03
N ALA A 300 10.20 -4.57 10.15
CA ALA A 300 11.47 -5.21 10.52
C ALA A 300 11.34 -6.73 10.64
N GLY A 301 10.29 -7.20 11.32
CA GLY A 301 10.01 -8.64 11.42
C GLY A 301 9.74 -9.29 10.08
N LEU A 302 9.00 -8.61 9.19
CA LEU A 302 8.76 -9.09 7.83
C LEU A 302 10.03 -9.16 7.00
N PHE A 303 10.98 -8.20 7.11
CA PHE A 303 12.28 -8.30 6.45
C PHE A 303 13.06 -9.53 6.89
N VAL A 304 13.07 -9.85 8.19
CA VAL A 304 13.73 -11.05 8.71
C VAL A 304 13.06 -12.33 8.20
N ILE A 305 11.73 -12.42 8.27
CA ILE A 305 10.97 -13.58 7.82
C ILE A 305 11.20 -13.83 6.32
N VAL A 306 11.11 -12.78 5.50
CA VAL A 306 11.29 -12.89 4.05
C VAL A 306 12.73 -13.28 3.70
N GLU A 307 13.73 -12.72 4.38
CA GLU A 307 15.13 -13.10 4.15
C GLU A 307 15.38 -14.58 4.53
N ALA A 308 14.73 -15.05 5.61
CA ALA A 308 14.83 -16.46 6.01
C ALA A 308 14.20 -17.41 4.98
N ILE A 309 13.01 -17.11 4.46
CA ILE A 309 12.38 -17.93 3.42
C ILE A 309 13.08 -17.80 2.07
N ASN A 310 13.69 -16.67 1.76
CA ASN A 310 14.53 -16.52 0.57
C ASN A 310 15.74 -17.47 0.64
N GLY A 311 16.40 -17.55 1.81
CA GLY A 311 17.47 -18.53 2.06
C GLY A 311 16.98 -19.99 2.12
N ALA A 312 15.68 -20.22 2.30
CA ALA A 312 15.01 -21.52 2.30
C ALA A 312 14.37 -21.88 0.95
N GLY A 313 14.86 -21.30 -0.15
CA GLY A 313 14.51 -21.67 -1.53
C GLY A 313 13.40 -20.84 -2.18
N ALA A 314 12.73 -19.91 -1.45
CA ALA A 314 11.70 -19.06 -2.06
C ALA A 314 12.25 -18.19 -3.19
N LEU A 315 13.45 -17.65 -3.00
CA LEU A 315 14.11 -16.83 -4.02
C LEU A 315 14.42 -17.65 -5.27
N ASP A 316 15.00 -18.84 -5.13
CA ASP A 316 15.36 -19.71 -6.25
C ASP A 316 14.13 -20.14 -7.04
N LEU A 317 13.07 -20.54 -6.35
CA LEU A 317 11.79 -20.86 -6.98
C LEU A 317 11.23 -19.65 -7.75
N SER A 318 11.22 -18.46 -7.14
CA SER A 318 10.71 -17.24 -7.75
C SER A 318 11.54 -16.83 -8.98
N VAL A 319 12.87 -16.94 -8.91
CA VAL A 319 13.79 -16.68 -10.04
C VAL A 319 13.52 -17.65 -11.19
N HIS A 320 13.39 -18.95 -10.92
CA HIS A 320 13.08 -19.94 -11.95
C HIS A 320 11.72 -19.69 -12.61
N LEU A 321 10.71 -19.34 -11.82
CA LEU A 321 9.38 -18.98 -12.33
C LEU A 321 9.47 -17.76 -13.24
N LEU A 322 10.11 -16.68 -12.80
CA LEU A 322 10.26 -15.45 -13.59
C LEU A 322 11.04 -15.67 -14.87
N LYS A 323 12.15 -16.42 -14.83
CA LYS A 323 12.92 -16.78 -16.03
C LYS A 323 12.11 -17.65 -16.99
N THR A 324 11.26 -18.54 -16.49
CA THR A 324 10.37 -19.34 -17.33
C THR A 324 9.33 -18.45 -18.01
N ILE A 325 8.71 -17.54 -17.24
CA ILE A 325 7.67 -16.62 -17.73
C ILE A 325 8.28 -15.58 -18.71
N SER A 326 9.53 -15.16 -18.52
CA SER A 326 10.19 -14.17 -19.39
C SER A 326 10.37 -14.63 -20.84
N ASN A 327 10.30 -15.95 -21.07
CA ASN A 327 10.31 -16.54 -22.41
C ASN A 327 8.92 -16.64 -23.06
N TRP A 328 7.89 -16.12 -22.38
CA TRP A 328 6.53 -16.12 -22.93
C TRP A 328 6.29 -14.86 -23.75
N GLU A 329 5.16 -14.85 -24.45
CA GLU A 329 4.68 -13.65 -25.12
C GLU A 329 4.51 -12.53 -24.06
N PRO A 330 4.91 -11.28 -24.34
CA PRO A 330 4.99 -10.20 -23.34
C PRO A 330 3.70 -9.97 -22.55
N LEU A 331 2.54 -10.00 -23.21
CA LEU A 331 1.26 -9.83 -22.53
C LEU A 331 0.94 -11.01 -21.60
N ALA A 332 1.15 -12.22 -22.06
CA ALA A 332 0.92 -13.42 -21.26
C ALA A 332 1.87 -13.44 -20.05
N GLY A 333 3.13 -13.04 -20.23
CA GLY A 333 4.11 -12.89 -19.15
C GLY A 333 3.70 -11.86 -18.12
N ALA A 334 3.33 -10.66 -18.56
CA ALA A 334 2.89 -9.57 -17.69
C ALA A 334 1.60 -9.93 -16.92
N LEU A 335 0.61 -10.51 -17.59
CA LEU A 335 -0.63 -10.94 -16.94
C LEU A 335 -0.36 -12.03 -15.91
N THR A 336 0.39 -13.08 -16.27
CA THR A 336 0.66 -14.20 -15.36
C THR A 336 1.44 -13.76 -14.12
N SER A 337 2.50 -12.95 -14.29
CA SER A 337 3.30 -12.47 -13.16
C SER A 337 2.53 -11.45 -12.32
N GLY A 338 1.83 -10.51 -12.94
CA GLY A 338 1.07 -9.49 -12.23
C GLY A 338 -0.11 -10.08 -11.44
N PHE A 339 -0.91 -10.96 -12.04
CA PHE A 339 -1.98 -11.67 -11.31
C PHE A 339 -1.42 -12.67 -10.30
N GLY A 340 -0.33 -13.34 -10.60
CA GLY A 340 0.33 -14.27 -9.67
C GLY A 340 0.77 -13.56 -8.39
N ILE A 341 1.52 -12.46 -8.51
CA ILE A 341 1.97 -11.70 -7.34
C ILE A 341 0.80 -11.00 -6.63
N ALA A 342 -0.26 -10.60 -7.35
CA ALA A 342 -1.47 -10.04 -6.76
C ALA A 342 -2.16 -11.06 -5.85
N VAL A 343 -2.28 -12.32 -6.26
CA VAL A 343 -2.81 -13.39 -5.41
C VAL A 343 -1.92 -13.61 -4.19
N ILE A 344 -0.60 -13.68 -4.38
CA ILE A 344 0.37 -13.81 -3.29
C ILE A 344 0.24 -12.65 -2.30
N SER A 345 0.06 -11.41 -2.76
CA SER A 345 -0.15 -10.23 -1.90
C SER A 345 -1.41 -10.37 -1.03
N ASN A 346 -2.45 -11.02 -1.51
CA ASN A 346 -3.65 -11.27 -0.71
C ASN A 346 -3.50 -12.41 0.31
N LEU A 347 -2.53 -13.31 0.09
CA LEU A 347 -2.21 -14.42 0.99
C LEU A 347 -1.20 -14.03 2.09
N MET A 348 -0.30 -13.06 1.82
CA MET A 348 0.78 -12.73 2.74
C MET A 348 0.99 -11.23 2.98
N ASN A 349 0.14 -10.36 2.44
CA ASN A 349 0.28 -8.90 2.41
C ASN A 349 1.25 -8.41 1.32
N ASN A 350 1.05 -7.15 0.88
CA ASN A 350 1.84 -6.57 -0.21
C ASN A 350 3.32 -6.30 0.14
N LEU A 351 3.65 -6.01 1.39
CA LEU A 351 5.04 -5.76 1.79
C LEU A 351 5.91 -7.02 1.67
N PRO A 352 5.59 -8.18 2.28
CA PRO A 352 6.33 -9.42 2.07
C PRO A 352 6.39 -9.85 0.61
N SER A 353 5.27 -9.78 -0.11
CA SER A 353 5.24 -10.16 -1.54
C SER A 353 6.09 -9.23 -2.39
N GLY A 354 6.12 -7.93 -2.07
CA GLY A 354 7.02 -6.95 -2.69
C GLY A 354 8.49 -7.25 -2.45
N LEU A 355 8.86 -7.65 -1.22
CA LEU A 355 10.23 -8.06 -0.87
C LEU A 355 10.68 -9.27 -1.68
N ILE A 356 9.85 -10.32 -1.74
CA ILE A 356 10.15 -11.54 -2.52
C ILE A 356 10.19 -11.22 -4.00
N GLY A 357 9.17 -10.51 -4.52
CA GLY A 357 9.07 -10.14 -5.92
C GLY A 357 10.23 -9.27 -6.38
N GLY A 358 10.59 -8.24 -5.61
CA GLY A 358 11.72 -7.36 -5.87
C GLY A 358 13.06 -8.08 -5.86
N ALA A 359 13.29 -8.95 -4.86
CA ALA A 359 14.49 -9.78 -4.79
C ALA A 359 14.60 -10.73 -5.99
N ALA A 360 13.50 -11.38 -6.38
CA ALA A 360 13.45 -12.29 -7.51
C ALA A 360 13.68 -11.58 -8.86
N VAL A 361 13.07 -10.40 -9.07
CA VAL A 361 13.29 -9.56 -10.24
C VAL A 361 14.78 -9.19 -10.38
N LYS A 362 15.41 -8.76 -9.27
CA LYS A 362 16.83 -8.44 -9.24
C LYS A 362 17.70 -9.64 -9.55
N ALA A 363 17.50 -10.76 -8.85
CA ALA A 363 18.30 -11.97 -9.00
C ALA A 363 18.14 -12.63 -10.39
N ALA A 364 16.95 -12.54 -10.98
CA ALA A 364 16.67 -13.02 -12.32
C ALA A 364 17.09 -12.04 -13.44
N ALA A 365 17.56 -10.83 -13.08
CA ALA A 365 17.86 -9.73 -14.00
C ALA A 365 16.69 -9.37 -14.94
N ILE A 366 15.46 -9.45 -14.43
CA ILE A 366 14.25 -9.16 -15.21
C ILE A 366 14.08 -7.64 -15.39
N THR A 367 13.76 -7.23 -16.61
CA THR A 367 13.52 -5.82 -17.01
C THR A 367 12.24 -5.69 -17.81
N GLY A 368 11.83 -4.43 -18.10
CA GLY A 368 10.66 -4.16 -18.94
C GLY A 368 9.32 -4.56 -18.34
N PRO A 369 8.31 -4.89 -19.17
CA PRO A 369 6.93 -5.09 -18.74
C PRO A 369 6.75 -6.16 -17.65
N LEU A 370 7.58 -7.19 -17.64
CA LEU A 370 7.50 -8.25 -16.65
C LEU A 370 7.89 -7.77 -15.24
N ARG A 371 8.95 -6.94 -15.13
CA ARG A 371 9.34 -6.30 -13.87
C ARG A 371 8.24 -5.36 -13.39
N ASP A 372 7.72 -4.53 -14.31
CA ASP A 372 6.73 -3.52 -14.00
C ASP A 372 5.40 -4.17 -13.57
N ALA A 373 5.05 -5.33 -14.14
CA ALA A 373 3.90 -6.13 -13.76
C ALA A 373 3.98 -6.65 -12.31
N ILE A 374 5.17 -6.97 -11.81
CA ILE A 374 5.36 -7.36 -10.40
C ILE A 374 4.96 -6.19 -9.48
N LEU A 375 5.45 -4.97 -9.73
CA LEU A 375 5.07 -3.82 -8.92
C LEU A 375 3.55 -3.55 -8.97
N ILE A 376 2.98 -3.50 -10.17
CA ILE A 376 1.55 -3.25 -10.36
C ILE A 376 0.71 -4.31 -9.63
N GLY A 377 1.12 -5.57 -9.69
CA GLY A 377 0.43 -6.65 -8.99
C GLY A 377 0.55 -6.56 -7.46
N VAL A 378 1.71 -6.13 -6.94
CA VAL A 378 1.91 -5.87 -5.50
C VAL A 378 1.02 -4.73 -5.01
N ASP A 379 0.87 -3.68 -5.80
CA ASP A 379 0.15 -2.47 -5.40
C ASP A 379 -1.37 -2.57 -5.61
N LEU A 380 -1.80 -3.07 -6.77
CA LEU A 380 -3.21 -3.12 -7.15
C LEU A 380 -3.90 -4.42 -6.71
N GLY A 381 -3.14 -5.51 -6.61
CA GLY A 381 -3.63 -6.81 -6.17
C GLY A 381 -4.40 -6.80 -4.85
N PRO A 382 -3.97 -6.03 -3.83
CA PRO A 382 -4.67 -5.87 -2.56
C PRO A 382 -6.11 -5.39 -2.63
N ASN A 383 -6.54 -4.83 -3.74
CA ASN A 383 -7.94 -4.50 -3.96
C ASN A 383 -8.86 -5.75 -4.04
N LEU A 384 -8.31 -6.95 -4.07
CA LEU A 384 -9.10 -8.19 -4.05
C LEU A 384 -9.69 -8.47 -2.65
N SER A 385 -8.90 -8.34 -1.60
CA SER A 385 -9.31 -8.72 -0.24
C SER A 385 -8.77 -7.77 0.84
N VAL A 386 -9.39 -7.80 2.01
CA VAL A 386 -8.99 -6.94 3.15
C VAL A 386 -7.57 -7.23 3.63
N THR A 387 -7.08 -8.44 3.40
CA THR A 387 -5.76 -8.90 3.87
C THR A 387 -4.62 -8.51 2.95
N GLY A 388 -4.92 -8.03 1.74
CA GLY A 388 -3.94 -7.80 0.68
C GLY A 388 -2.93 -6.69 0.98
N SER A 389 -3.31 -5.65 1.74
CA SER A 389 -2.39 -4.59 2.15
C SER A 389 -2.63 -4.14 3.58
N LEU A 390 -1.58 -3.55 4.19
CA LEU A 390 -1.69 -2.91 5.49
C LEU A 390 -2.72 -1.77 5.45
N ALA A 391 -2.71 -0.96 4.40
CA ALA A 391 -3.68 0.12 4.20
C ALA A 391 -5.14 -0.38 4.27
N THR A 392 -5.47 -1.48 3.61
CA THR A 392 -6.83 -2.04 3.64
C THR A 392 -7.23 -2.56 5.01
N ILE A 393 -6.28 -3.17 5.75
CA ILE A 393 -6.50 -3.60 7.14
C ILE A 393 -6.76 -2.38 8.03
N LEU A 394 -5.94 -1.34 7.92
CA LEU A 394 -6.07 -0.10 8.70
C LEU A 394 -7.38 0.64 8.35
N TRP A 395 -7.78 0.65 7.09
CA TRP A 395 -9.08 1.16 6.66
C TRP A 395 -10.23 0.42 7.35
N LEU A 396 -10.19 -0.91 7.38
CA LEU A 396 -11.21 -1.71 8.08
C LEU A 396 -11.27 -1.40 9.57
N MET A 397 -10.12 -1.18 10.20
CA MET A 397 -10.06 -0.79 11.61
C MET A 397 -10.63 0.61 11.84
N ALA A 398 -10.32 1.56 10.95
CA ALA A 398 -10.84 2.92 11.04
C ALA A 398 -12.38 2.94 10.98
N ILE A 399 -13.00 2.22 10.04
CA ILE A 399 -14.46 2.17 9.96
C ILE A 399 -15.11 1.41 11.11
N ARG A 400 -14.45 0.36 11.66
CA ARG A 400 -14.96 -0.37 12.85
C ARG A 400 -14.97 0.51 14.10
N ARG A 401 -13.98 1.38 14.30
CA ARG A 401 -13.97 2.36 15.39
C ARG A 401 -15.18 3.31 15.34
N GLU A 402 -15.68 3.55 14.15
CA GLU A 402 -16.86 4.37 13.88
C GLU A 402 -18.18 3.59 13.90
N GLY A 403 -18.17 2.35 14.37
CA GLY A 403 -19.36 1.49 14.51
C GLY A 403 -19.89 0.91 13.19
N LEU A 404 -19.06 0.90 12.13
CA LEU A 404 -19.42 0.29 10.85
C LEU A 404 -18.68 -1.02 10.65
N GLU A 405 -19.40 -2.05 10.21
CA GLU A 405 -18.82 -3.34 9.88
C GLU A 405 -18.95 -3.66 8.41
N ILE A 406 -17.81 -3.86 7.77
CA ILE A 406 -17.73 -4.45 6.43
C ILE A 406 -17.02 -5.79 6.58
N GLY A 407 -17.79 -6.88 6.47
CA GLY A 407 -17.25 -8.24 6.58
C GLY A 407 -16.34 -8.58 5.38
N PHE A 408 -15.44 -9.55 5.61
CA PHE A 408 -14.51 -10.06 4.59
C PHE A 408 -15.21 -10.41 3.26
N TRP A 409 -16.31 -11.15 3.32
CA TRP A 409 -17.05 -11.57 2.12
C TRP A 409 -17.68 -10.41 1.35
N LYS A 410 -18.13 -9.36 2.07
CA LYS A 410 -18.67 -8.16 1.44
C LYS A 410 -17.58 -7.42 0.68
N PHE A 411 -16.40 -7.24 1.27
CA PHE A 411 -15.26 -6.63 0.60
C PHE A 411 -14.79 -7.46 -0.60
N LEU A 412 -14.63 -8.78 -0.42
CA LEU A 412 -14.21 -9.69 -1.47
C LEU A 412 -15.14 -9.66 -2.70
N LYS A 413 -16.46 -9.57 -2.49
CA LYS A 413 -17.43 -9.43 -3.60
C LYS A 413 -17.17 -8.17 -4.43
N TRP A 414 -16.81 -7.06 -3.80
CA TRP A 414 -16.43 -5.85 -4.53
C TRP A 414 -15.06 -6.02 -5.19
N GLY A 415 -14.11 -6.60 -4.48
CA GLY A 415 -12.75 -6.85 -4.95
C GLY A 415 -12.69 -7.71 -6.21
N ILE A 416 -13.44 -8.80 -6.25
CA ILE A 416 -13.51 -9.71 -7.41
C ILE A 416 -14.01 -8.98 -8.67
N VAL A 417 -14.89 -7.99 -8.53
CA VAL A 417 -15.41 -7.24 -9.67
C VAL A 417 -14.47 -6.09 -10.05
N VAL A 418 -13.85 -5.43 -9.08
CA VAL A 418 -13.05 -4.22 -9.31
C VAL A 418 -11.60 -4.54 -9.68
N MET A 419 -10.94 -5.42 -8.90
CA MET A 419 -9.50 -5.63 -9.03
C MET A 419 -9.09 -6.28 -10.36
N PRO A 420 -9.69 -7.40 -10.83
CA PRO A 420 -9.20 -8.08 -12.02
C PRO A 420 -9.25 -7.23 -13.30
N PRO A 421 -10.32 -6.48 -13.60
CA PRO A 421 -10.31 -5.60 -14.78
C PRO A 421 -9.31 -4.45 -14.65
N ALA A 422 -9.22 -3.82 -13.45
CA ALA A 422 -8.30 -2.73 -13.22
C ALA A 422 -6.83 -3.19 -13.37
N LEU A 423 -6.50 -4.35 -12.79
CA LEU A 423 -5.18 -4.97 -12.91
C LEU A 423 -4.91 -5.37 -14.37
N GLY A 424 -5.85 -6.03 -15.04
CA GLY A 424 -5.69 -6.46 -16.43
C GLY A 424 -5.41 -5.30 -17.38
N VAL A 425 -6.17 -4.19 -17.25
CA VAL A 425 -5.98 -2.99 -18.09
C VAL A 425 -4.66 -2.29 -17.75
N ALA A 426 -4.28 -2.19 -16.46
CA ALA A 426 -3.00 -1.62 -16.06
C ALA A 426 -1.80 -2.43 -16.58
N LEU A 427 -1.88 -3.76 -16.51
CA LEU A 427 -0.85 -4.66 -17.05
C LEU A 427 -0.75 -4.58 -18.57
N TRP A 428 -1.88 -4.55 -19.27
CA TRP A 428 -1.90 -4.35 -20.73
C TRP A 428 -1.27 -3.00 -21.11
N ALA A 429 -1.53 -1.94 -20.35
CA ALA A 429 -0.99 -0.61 -20.58
C ALA A 429 0.55 -0.55 -20.48
N THR A 430 1.20 -1.49 -19.81
CA THR A 430 2.67 -1.58 -19.78
C THR A 430 3.28 -1.89 -21.15
N LEU A 431 2.50 -2.37 -22.10
CA LEU A 431 2.94 -2.78 -23.43
C LEU A 431 2.76 -1.68 -24.50
N ILE A 432 2.09 -0.57 -24.16
CA ILE A 432 1.76 0.51 -25.12
C ILE A 432 2.90 1.55 -25.22
N ARG A 433 4.09 1.24 -24.75
CA ARG A 433 5.26 2.15 -24.75
C ARG A 433 6.02 2.12 -26.05
#